data_0361be7bd79792126d06453742db2408
#
_entry.id   0361be7bd79792126d06453742db2408
#
_cell.length_a   1.000
_cell.length_b   1.000
_cell.length_c   1.000
_cell.angle_alpha   90.00
_cell.angle_beta   90.00
_cell.angle_gamma   90.00
#
_symmetry.space_group_name_H-M   'P 1'
#
loop_
_entity.id
_entity.type
_entity.pdbx_description
1 polymer ?
#
loop_
_entity_poly.entity_id
_entity_poly.type
_entity_poly.pdbx_seq_one_letter_code
_entity_poly.pdbx_strand_id
1 'polypeptide(L)'
;MLAITVVSCSNNDEEPAVESCNTSSSEFQTIFGSGGNVTYDFDVHSYNFVLSQNKTVCKIGYQSTTYNATNPYTIKILQGSTVIYNQTHVFNDAATSYATPTTAINLTAGVTYTIERIQTDSGGPGAPNYNLQNVGRIMPLPTFPVSSSYMSIVSSKFYFVSSNGSLVLYDTAIPFIDIIFK
;
A
#
# COMPACT_ATOMS: atom_id res chain seq x y z
N MET A 1 -19.99 23.17 -64.52
CA MET A 1 -19.12 23.40 -63.32
C MET A 1 -19.59 22.50 -62.21
N LEU A 2 -18.78 21.51 -61.87
CA LEU A 2 -19.13 20.54 -60.80
C LEU A 2 -18.35 20.96 -59.56
N ALA A 3 -19.04 21.32 -58.46
CA ALA A 3 -18.43 21.68 -57.20
C ALA A 3 -18.21 20.41 -56.41
N ILE A 4 -16.96 20.05 -56.13
CA ILE A 4 -16.59 18.96 -55.24
C ILE A 4 -16.43 19.53 -53.82
N THR A 5 -17.33 19.18 -52.93
CA THR A 5 -17.21 19.47 -51.51
C THR A 5 -16.36 18.37 -50.84
N VAL A 6 -15.17 18.74 -50.38
CA VAL A 6 -14.31 17.88 -49.57
C VAL A 6 -14.77 17.97 -48.12
N VAL A 7 -15.35 16.89 -47.58
CA VAL A 7 -15.65 16.77 -46.16
C VAL A 7 -14.37 16.31 -45.48
N SER A 8 -13.74 17.20 -44.71
CA SER A 8 -12.64 16.89 -43.81
C SER A 8 -13.20 16.27 -42.54
N CYS A 9 -13.06 14.96 -42.37
CA CYS A 9 -13.22 14.32 -41.05
C CYS A 9 -11.98 14.62 -40.21
N SER A 10 -12.09 15.54 -39.27
CA SER A 10 -11.08 15.66 -38.21
C SER A 10 -11.32 14.52 -37.22
N ASN A 11 -10.48 13.50 -37.23
CA ASN A 11 -10.38 12.55 -36.13
C ASN A 11 -9.78 13.31 -34.97
N ASN A 12 -10.63 13.70 -34.02
CA ASN A 12 -10.17 14.04 -32.68
C ASN A 12 -9.87 12.71 -31.98
N ASP A 13 -8.65 12.18 -32.19
CA ASP A 13 -8.07 11.21 -31.27
C ASP A 13 -7.80 11.96 -29.97
N GLU A 14 -8.80 12.04 -29.07
CA GLU A 14 -8.57 12.44 -27.69
C GLU A 14 -7.61 11.42 -27.10
N GLU A 15 -6.36 11.84 -26.90
CA GLU A 15 -5.38 11.06 -26.15
C GLU A 15 -6.01 10.76 -24.77
N PRO A 16 -6.10 9.48 -24.35
CA PRO A 16 -6.77 9.13 -23.09
C PRO A 16 -6.11 9.92 -21.96
N ALA A 17 -6.93 10.64 -21.21
CA ALA A 17 -6.48 11.46 -20.09
C ALA A 17 -5.59 10.62 -19.18
N VAL A 18 -4.34 11.02 -19.02
CA VAL A 18 -3.40 10.35 -18.11
C VAL A 18 -3.96 10.50 -16.69
N GLU A 19 -4.49 9.41 -16.13
CA GLU A 19 -4.96 9.41 -14.75
C GLU A 19 -3.83 9.86 -13.82
N SER A 20 -4.05 10.95 -13.09
CA SER A 20 -3.05 11.50 -12.17
C SER A 20 -3.02 10.70 -10.88
N CYS A 21 -1.80 10.52 -10.32
CA CYS A 21 -1.59 9.88 -9.03
C CYS A 21 -2.01 10.82 -7.88
N ASN A 22 -3.29 10.82 -7.53
CA ASN A 22 -3.80 11.66 -6.45
C ASN A 22 -3.62 10.99 -5.09
N THR A 23 -2.75 11.54 -4.23
CA THR A 23 -2.46 11.02 -2.88
C THR A 23 -3.45 11.49 -1.81
N SER A 24 -4.32 12.44 -2.10
CA SER A 24 -5.25 13.02 -1.12
C SER A 24 -6.59 12.28 -1.01
N SER A 25 -6.86 11.33 -1.89
CA SER A 25 -8.14 10.61 -1.97
C SER A 25 -7.95 9.13 -2.33
N SER A 26 -7.03 8.44 -1.66
CA SER A 26 -6.85 7.02 -1.91
C SER A 26 -8.02 6.19 -1.37
N GLU A 27 -8.29 5.09 -2.04
CA GLU A 27 -9.28 4.12 -1.57
C GLU A 27 -8.90 3.52 -0.22
N PHE A 28 -7.59 3.32 0.01
CA PHE A 28 -7.08 2.88 1.29
C PHE A 28 -7.39 3.90 2.39
N GLN A 29 -7.15 5.19 2.15
CA GLN A 29 -7.47 6.23 3.14
C GLN A 29 -8.97 6.34 3.40
N THR A 30 -9.80 6.08 2.41
CA THR A 30 -11.25 6.00 2.58
C THR A 30 -11.64 4.87 3.54
N ILE A 31 -11.00 3.69 3.41
CA ILE A 31 -11.19 2.56 4.32
C ILE A 31 -10.64 2.86 5.70
N PHE A 32 -9.41 3.38 5.78
CA PHE A 32 -8.69 3.60 7.03
C PHE A 32 -9.27 4.76 7.85
N GLY A 33 -9.85 5.78 7.18
CA GLY A 33 -10.37 6.97 7.83
C GLY A 33 -9.30 7.93 8.35
N SER A 34 -9.72 8.95 9.10
CA SER A 34 -8.87 10.00 9.63
C SER A 34 -8.20 9.66 10.96
N GLY A 35 -8.59 8.54 11.59
CA GLY A 35 -8.11 8.13 12.89
C GLY A 35 -7.43 6.77 12.82
N GLY A 36 -6.22 6.66 13.28
CA GLY A 36 -5.57 5.38 13.50
C GLY A 36 -4.92 5.38 14.86
N ASN A 37 -4.91 4.24 15.52
CA ASN A 37 -4.14 4.06 16.73
C ASN A 37 -2.68 3.83 16.36
N VAL A 38 -1.78 4.30 17.22
CA VAL A 38 -0.36 3.99 17.11
C VAL A 38 -0.13 2.56 17.59
N THR A 39 0.69 1.80 16.87
CA THR A 39 1.11 0.45 17.26
C THR A 39 2.61 0.30 17.14
N TYR A 40 3.13 -0.85 17.58
CA TYR A 40 4.53 -1.20 17.35
C TYR A 40 4.80 -1.40 15.85
N ASP A 41 6.00 -1.05 15.43
CA ASP A 41 6.49 -1.30 14.09
C ASP A 41 7.05 -2.72 14.00
N PHE A 42 6.15 -3.71 13.93
CA PHE A 42 6.52 -5.13 13.86
C PHE A 42 7.35 -5.45 12.61
N ASP A 43 8.01 -6.61 12.60
CA ASP A 43 8.90 -7.03 11.49
C ASP A 43 8.14 -7.07 10.15
N VAL A 44 6.89 -7.55 10.15
CA VAL A 44 6.04 -7.55 8.97
C VAL A 44 4.65 -7.04 9.29
N HIS A 45 4.22 -6.07 8.53
CA HIS A 45 2.83 -5.63 8.44
C HIS A 45 2.28 -5.99 7.06
N SER A 46 1.11 -6.58 6.98
CA SER A 46 0.50 -6.91 5.70
C SER A 46 -1.03 -6.90 5.76
N TYR A 47 -1.64 -6.74 4.60
CA TYR A 47 -3.05 -7.03 4.38
C TYR A 47 -3.30 -7.61 2.99
N ASN A 48 -4.37 -8.40 2.89
CA ASN A 48 -4.88 -8.91 1.64
C ASN A 48 -6.00 -8.01 1.13
N PHE A 49 -6.00 -7.73 -0.16
CA PHE A 49 -7.02 -6.90 -0.79
C PHE A 49 -7.44 -7.42 -2.16
N VAL A 50 -8.64 -7.03 -2.56
CA VAL A 50 -9.24 -7.31 -3.87
C VAL A 50 -9.72 -5.99 -4.46
N LEU A 51 -9.58 -5.84 -5.78
CA LEU A 51 -10.11 -4.72 -6.53
C LEU A 51 -11.31 -5.16 -7.37
N SER A 52 -12.34 -4.32 -7.49
CA SER A 52 -13.49 -4.57 -8.37
C SER A 52 -13.25 -4.14 -9.82
N GLN A 53 -12.13 -3.47 -10.10
CA GLN A 53 -11.71 -3.02 -11.44
C GLN A 53 -10.19 -3.13 -11.59
N ASN A 54 -9.71 -3.25 -12.83
CA ASN A 54 -8.27 -3.26 -13.12
C ASN A 54 -7.66 -1.90 -12.74
N LYS A 55 -6.52 -1.93 -12.08
CA LYS A 55 -5.80 -0.73 -11.64
C LYS A 55 -4.30 -0.91 -11.78
N THR A 56 -3.60 0.21 -11.93
CA THR A 56 -2.13 0.25 -11.86
C THR A 56 -1.73 0.95 -10.57
N VAL A 57 -0.81 0.35 -9.82
CA VAL A 57 -0.25 0.97 -8.61
C VAL A 57 0.60 2.17 -9.02
N CYS A 58 0.29 3.31 -8.43
CA CYS A 58 0.91 4.59 -8.72
C CYS A 58 1.93 4.99 -7.66
N LYS A 59 1.54 4.87 -6.38
CA LYS A 59 2.41 5.16 -5.24
C LYS A 59 2.08 4.22 -4.09
N ILE A 60 3.06 4.03 -3.21
CA ILE A 60 2.90 3.30 -1.96
C ILE A 60 3.35 4.22 -0.83
N GLY A 61 2.48 4.44 0.14
CA GLY A 61 2.67 5.35 1.27
C GLY A 61 2.90 4.61 2.58
N TYR A 62 3.86 5.07 3.35
CA TYR A 62 4.13 4.61 4.70
C TYR A 62 4.70 5.75 5.55
N GLN A 63 4.60 5.63 6.86
CA GLN A 63 5.29 6.49 7.80
C GLN A 63 6.29 5.63 8.58
N SER A 64 7.57 5.97 8.53
CA SER A 64 8.64 5.28 9.25
C SER A 64 8.59 5.58 10.75
N THR A 65 9.42 4.89 11.52
CA THR A 65 9.76 5.28 12.89
C THR A 65 10.98 6.19 12.89
N THR A 66 11.18 6.95 13.94
CA THR A 66 12.40 7.76 14.10
C THR A 66 13.67 6.89 14.06
N TYR A 67 13.60 5.66 14.59
CA TYR A 67 14.71 4.69 14.54
C TYR A 67 15.02 4.24 13.11
N ASN A 68 13.99 4.05 12.29
CA ASN A 68 14.11 3.56 10.92
C ASN A 68 14.03 4.67 9.86
N ALA A 69 14.10 5.95 10.24
CA ALA A 69 13.96 7.06 9.29
C ALA A 69 15.00 7.05 8.15
N THR A 70 16.15 6.41 8.37
CA THR A 70 17.21 6.25 7.36
C THR A 70 17.33 4.83 6.82
N ASN A 71 16.66 3.85 7.43
CA ASN A 71 16.71 2.47 7.03
C ASN A 71 15.58 2.14 6.06
N PRO A 72 15.85 1.43 4.96
CA PRO A 72 14.83 1.08 4.01
C PRO A 72 13.92 -0.02 4.55
N TYR A 73 12.64 0.08 4.24
CA TYR A 73 11.68 -1.03 4.33
C TYR A 73 11.59 -1.74 3.00
N THR A 74 11.44 -3.05 3.04
CA THR A 74 11.06 -3.81 1.84
C THR A 74 9.55 -3.79 1.68
N ILE A 75 9.08 -3.34 0.53
CA ILE A 75 7.68 -3.45 0.14
C ILE A 75 7.54 -4.57 -0.88
N LYS A 76 6.61 -5.50 -0.62
CA LYS A 76 6.23 -6.56 -1.57
C LYS A 76 4.76 -6.46 -1.92
N ILE A 77 4.44 -6.78 -3.17
CA ILE A 77 3.08 -7.10 -3.60
C ILE A 77 3.12 -8.51 -4.17
N LEU A 78 2.21 -9.36 -3.68
CA LEU A 78 2.11 -10.74 -4.10
C LEU A 78 0.73 -11.02 -4.71
N GLN A 79 0.71 -11.92 -5.69
CA GLN A 79 -0.50 -12.58 -6.20
C GLN A 79 -0.43 -14.05 -5.79
N GLY A 80 -1.18 -14.44 -4.76
CA GLY A 80 -0.99 -15.73 -4.12
C GLY A 80 0.42 -15.86 -3.55
N SER A 81 1.21 -16.84 -3.97
CA SER A 81 2.61 -17.00 -3.59
C SER A 81 3.61 -16.30 -4.53
N THR A 82 3.14 -15.74 -5.65
CA THR A 82 3.99 -15.10 -6.64
C THR A 82 4.27 -13.67 -6.27
N VAL A 83 5.53 -13.29 -6.10
CA VAL A 83 5.95 -11.91 -5.87
C VAL A 83 5.94 -11.17 -7.21
N ILE A 84 5.08 -10.16 -7.34
CA ILE A 84 4.96 -9.31 -8.54
C ILE A 84 5.66 -7.96 -8.37
N TYR A 85 5.97 -7.57 -7.12
CA TYR A 85 6.75 -6.39 -6.78
C TYR A 85 7.58 -6.65 -5.52
N ASN A 86 8.86 -6.24 -5.51
CA ASN A 86 9.74 -6.37 -4.36
C ASN A 86 10.85 -5.30 -4.46
N GLN A 87 10.71 -4.21 -3.72
CA GLN A 87 11.69 -3.12 -3.69
C GLN A 87 11.80 -2.51 -2.29
N THR A 88 12.96 -1.91 -2.03
CA THR A 88 13.24 -1.20 -0.78
C THR A 88 12.98 0.30 -0.95
N HIS A 89 12.39 0.90 0.09
CA HIS A 89 12.07 2.32 0.14
C HIS A 89 12.37 2.91 1.51
N VAL A 90 12.88 4.12 1.54
CA VAL A 90 13.02 4.91 2.76
C VAL A 90 11.79 5.80 2.90
N PHE A 91 11.16 5.76 4.06
CA PHE A 91 9.99 6.58 4.38
C PHE A 91 10.30 7.58 5.49
N ASN A 92 9.61 8.71 5.47
CA ASN A 92 9.74 9.76 6.47
C ASN A 92 9.10 9.31 7.81
N ASP A 93 9.68 9.76 8.93
CA ASP A 93 9.17 9.46 10.28
C ASP A 93 8.17 10.52 10.79
N ALA A 94 8.26 11.75 10.32
CA ALA A 94 7.36 12.83 10.76
C ALA A 94 5.95 12.74 10.15
N ALA A 95 5.84 12.18 8.92
CA ALA A 95 4.57 12.05 8.21
C ALA A 95 4.62 10.93 7.17
N THR A 96 3.44 10.49 6.71
CA THR A 96 3.35 9.58 5.57
C THR A 96 4.05 10.17 4.36
N SER A 97 4.99 9.44 3.81
CA SER A 97 5.66 9.75 2.55
C SER A 97 5.40 8.64 1.53
N TYR A 98 5.60 8.95 0.24
CA TYR A 98 5.21 8.08 -0.85
C TYR A 98 6.38 7.70 -1.73
N ALA A 99 6.50 6.42 -2.00
CA ALA A 99 7.41 5.87 -3.00
C ALA A 99 6.66 5.56 -4.30
N THR A 100 7.28 5.88 -5.43
CA THR A 100 6.76 5.54 -6.76
C THR A 100 7.45 4.25 -7.23
N PRO A 101 6.70 3.18 -7.58
CA PRO A 101 7.28 2.00 -8.20
C PRO A 101 8.06 2.34 -9.47
N THR A 102 9.24 1.76 -9.64
CA THR A 102 10.07 1.99 -10.84
C THR A 102 9.55 1.27 -12.07
N THR A 103 8.69 0.27 -11.88
CA THR A 103 8.02 -0.49 -12.94
C THR A 103 6.51 -0.48 -12.70
N ALA A 104 5.72 -0.46 -13.76
CA ALA A 104 4.28 -0.51 -13.66
C ALA A 104 3.82 -1.82 -13.00
N ILE A 105 2.95 -1.73 -12.00
CA ILE A 105 2.35 -2.86 -11.30
C ILE A 105 0.86 -2.86 -11.65
N ASN A 106 0.50 -3.70 -12.62
CA ASN A 106 -0.89 -3.83 -13.07
C ASN A 106 -1.61 -4.91 -12.26
N LEU A 107 -2.73 -4.55 -11.66
CA LEU A 107 -3.56 -5.43 -10.85
C LEU A 107 -4.89 -5.69 -11.56
N THR A 108 -5.31 -6.95 -11.54
CA THR A 108 -6.53 -7.43 -12.22
C THR A 108 -7.68 -7.47 -11.21
N ALA A 109 -8.87 -7.05 -11.64
CA ALA A 109 -10.10 -7.13 -10.86
C ALA A 109 -10.42 -8.57 -10.42
N GLY A 110 -10.96 -8.72 -9.21
CA GLY A 110 -11.35 -10.01 -8.66
C GLY A 110 -10.21 -10.90 -8.17
N VAL A 111 -8.95 -10.47 -8.36
CA VAL A 111 -7.77 -11.21 -7.89
C VAL A 111 -7.40 -10.74 -6.48
N THR A 112 -7.07 -11.67 -5.59
CA THR A 112 -6.55 -11.34 -4.25
C THR A 112 -5.06 -11.07 -4.34
N TYR A 113 -4.68 -9.91 -3.84
CA TYR A 113 -3.28 -9.48 -3.68
C TYR A 113 -2.94 -9.31 -2.21
N THR A 114 -1.68 -9.53 -1.87
CA THR A 114 -1.11 -9.20 -0.57
C THR A 114 -0.13 -8.05 -0.73
N ILE A 115 -0.26 -7.01 0.08
CA ILE A 115 0.82 -6.03 0.25
C ILE A 115 1.50 -6.26 1.58
N GLU A 116 2.83 -6.29 1.58
CA GLU A 116 3.65 -6.49 2.77
C GLU A 116 4.66 -5.34 2.89
N ARG A 117 4.76 -4.80 4.09
CA ARG A 117 5.86 -3.95 4.52
C ARG A 117 6.71 -4.76 5.49
N ILE A 118 7.98 -4.95 5.15
CA ILE A 118 8.95 -5.71 5.92
C ILE A 118 10.02 -4.74 6.42
N GLN A 119 10.26 -4.76 7.71
CA GLN A 119 11.35 -4.03 8.34
C GLN A 119 12.66 -4.78 8.07
N THR A 120 13.65 -4.11 7.52
CA THR A 120 14.94 -4.74 7.16
C THR A 120 15.94 -4.74 8.31
N ASP A 121 15.76 -3.84 9.28
CA ASP A 121 16.59 -3.71 10.47
C ASP A 121 15.74 -3.33 11.67
N SER A 122 15.21 -4.33 12.35
CA SER A 122 14.46 -4.14 13.60
C SER A 122 15.37 -3.90 14.80
N GLY A 123 16.70 -3.90 14.60
CA GLY A 123 17.67 -3.85 15.69
C GLY A 123 17.75 -5.14 16.51
N GLY A 124 16.85 -6.10 16.24
CA GLY A 124 16.76 -7.40 16.93
C GLY A 124 16.35 -7.32 18.41
N PRO A 125 16.08 -8.47 19.03
CA PRO A 125 15.78 -8.55 20.45
C PRO A 125 16.96 -8.07 21.30
N GLY A 126 16.73 -7.02 22.09
CA GLY A 126 17.75 -6.40 22.94
C GLY A 126 18.33 -5.08 22.40
N ALA A 127 17.98 -4.69 21.19
CA ALA A 127 18.26 -3.32 20.75
C ALA A 127 17.52 -2.31 21.64
N PRO A 128 18.18 -1.19 22.04
CA PRO A 128 17.62 -0.26 23.01
C PRO A 128 16.30 0.38 22.60
N ASN A 129 15.90 0.26 21.35
CA ASN A 129 14.67 0.85 20.82
C ASN A 129 13.70 -0.17 20.20
N TYR A 130 13.97 -1.45 20.35
CA TYR A 130 13.23 -2.55 19.73
C TYR A 130 11.72 -2.55 20.01
N ASN A 131 11.29 -2.04 21.15
CA ASN A 131 9.88 -2.07 21.58
C ASN A 131 9.27 -0.70 21.86
N LEU A 132 9.98 0.39 21.58
CA LEU A 132 9.55 1.71 22.07
C LEU A 132 9.11 2.68 20.97
N GLN A 133 9.17 2.27 19.71
CA GLN A 133 8.84 3.18 18.63
C GLN A 133 7.50 2.83 17.99
N ASN A 134 6.55 3.58 18.42
CA ASN A 134 5.17 3.54 17.98
C ASN A 134 5.02 4.33 16.68
N VAL A 135 5.16 3.70 15.52
CA VAL A 135 4.68 4.35 14.31
C VAL A 135 4.14 3.35 13.28
N GLY A 136 3.27 2.49 13.69
CA GLY A 136 2.31 1.91 12.78
C GLY A 136 0.97 2.54 13.11
N ARG A 137 0.31 3.18 12.20
CA ARG A 137 -1.10 3.47 12.37
C ARG A 137 -1.88 2.21 12.05
N ILE A 138 -2.80 1.85 12.91
CA ILE A 138 -3.69 0.73 12.71
C ILE A 138 -5.13 1.17 12.87
N MET A 139 -6.03 0.59 12.09
CA MET A 139 -7.46 0.61 12.38
C MET A 139 -7.77 -0.62 13.26
N PRO A 140 -8.11 -0.42 14.54
CA PRO A 140 -8.29 -1.53 15.47
C PRO A 140 -9.57 -2.31 15.16
N LEU A 141 -9.50 -3.64 15.38
CA LEU A 141 -10.62 -4.56 15.38
C LEU A 141 -11.62 -4.40 14.20
N PRO A 142 -11.17 -4.32 12.95
CA PRO A 142 -12.10 -4.26 11.83
C PRO A 142 -12.83 -5.60 11.67
N THR A 143 -14.07 -5.55 11.21
CA THR A 143 -14.76 -6.74 10.72
C THR A 143 -14.48 -6.87 9.23
N PHE A 144 -13.70 -7.86 8.81
CA PHE A 144 -13.40 -8.10 7.41
C PHE A 144 -14.59 -8.71 6.64
N PRO A 145 -14.77 -8.38 5.36
CA PRO A 145 -14.00 -7.39 4.60
C PRO A 145 -14.40 -5.94 4.93
N VAL A 146 -13.45 -5.02 4.82
CA VAL A 146 -13.70 -3.56 4.86
C VAL A 146 -13.50 -3.01 3.46
N SER A 147 -14.47 -2.26 2.97
CA SER A 147 -14.52 -1.86 1.56
C SER A 147 -14.69 -0.35 1.36
N SER A 148 -14.14 0.13 0.26
CA SER A 148 -14.42 1.44 -0.34
C SER A 148 -15.08 1.25 -1.72
N SER A 149 -15.01 2.21 -2.62
CA SER A 149 -15.72 2.15 -3.91
C SER A 149 -15.24 1.00 -4.80
N TYR A 150 -13.95 0.72 -4.87
CA TYR A 150 -13.42 -0.35 -5.71
C TYR A 150 -12.34 -1.22 -5.03
N MET A 151 -12.04 -0.98 -3.76
CA MET A 151 -11.06 -1.77 -3.00
C MET A 151 -11.72 -2.41 -1.78
N SER A 152 -11.44 -3.67 -1.53
CA SER A 152 -11.84 -4.39 -0.32
C SER A 152 -10.62 -5.00 0.33
N ILE A 153 -10.37 -4.68 1.61
CA ILE A 153 -9.37 -5.36 2.44
C ILE A 153 -10.07 -6.56 3.08
N VAL A 154 -9.55 -7.76 2.83
CA VAL A 154 -10.24 -9.01 3.19
C VAL A 154 -9.62 -9.71 4.39
N SER A 155 -8.39 -9.38 4.74
CA SER A 155 -7.70 -9.89 5.94
C SER A 155 -6.42 -9.09 6.19
N SER A 156 -5.83 -9.24 7.37
CA SER A 156 -4.56 -8.62 7.73
C SER A 156 -3.67 -9.58 8.52
N LYS A 157 -2.37 -9.25 8.57
CA LYS A 157 -1.39 -10.03 9.32
C LYS A 157 -0.28 -9.14 9.84
N PHE A 158 0.09 -9.35 11.10
CA PHE A 158 1.27 -8.79 11.72
C PHE A 158 2.18 -9.94 12.16
N TYR A 159 3.46 -9.79 11.90
CA TYR A 159 4.46 -10.79 12.31
C TYR A 159 5.59 -10.11 13.05
N PHE A 160 6.01 -10.72 14.12
CA PHE A 160 7.04 -10.25 15.01
C PHE A 160 7.90 -11.42 15.49
N VAL A 161 9.21 -11.24 15.47
CA VAL A 161 10.17 -12.19 16.03
C VAL A 161 10.76 -11.62 17.32
N SER A 162 10.70 -12.38 18.41
CA SER A 162 11.32 -12.01 19.67
C SER A 162 12.29 -13.11 20.14
N SER A 163 13.10 -12.80 21.17
CA SER A 163 13.93 -13.80 21.82
C SER A 163 13.15 -14.98 22.42
N ASN A 164 11.85 -14.79 22.68
CA ASN A 164 10.96 -15.80 23.23
C ASN A 164 10.11 -16.53 22.18
N GLY A 165 10.38 -16.32 20.90
CA GLY A 165 9.67 -16.92 19.80
C GLY A 165 9.03 -15.89 18.85
N SER A 166 8.26 -16.37 17.88
CA SER A 166 7.53 -15.52 16.95
C SER A 166 6.07 -15.38 17.35
N LEU A 167 5.54 -14.17 17.22
CA LEU A 167 4.12 -13.86 17.36
C LEU A 167 3.53 -13.55 15.99
N VAL A 168 2.39 -14.14 15.70
CA VAL A 168 1.61 -13.82 14.50
C VAL A 168 0.21 -13.41 14.94
N LEU A 169 -0.23 -12.22 14.52
CA LEU A 169 -1.57 -11.72 14.75
C LEU A 169 -2.30 -11.64 13.41
N TYR A 170 -3.47 -12.25 13.35
CA TYR A 170 -4.33 -12.21 12.17
C TYR A 170 -5.60 -11.41 12.48
N ASP A 171 -6.00 -10.58 11.52
CA ASP A 171 -7.30 -9.90 11.52
C ASP A 171 -7.64 -9.08 12.78
N THR A 172 -6.60 -8.61 13.48
CA THR A 172 -6.77 -7.79 14.69
C THR A 172 -6.84 -6.30 14.38
N ALA A 173 -6.26 -5.88 13.27
CA ALA A 173 -6.20 -4.48 12.83
C ALA A 173 -5.78 -4.41 11.36
N ILE A 174 -6.03 -3.29 10.70
CA ILE A 174 -5.44 -3.00 9.39
C ILE A 174 -4.21 -2.13 9.58
N PRO A 175 -3.00 -2.56 9.13
CA PRO A 175 -1.82 -1.71 9.17
C PRO A 175 -1.91 -0.59 8.13
N PHE A 176 -1.39 0.59 8.47
CA PHE A 176 -1.33 1.69 7.52
C PHE A 176 -0.22 1.45 6.50
N ILE A 177 -0.57 0.90 5.37
CA ILE A 177 0.25 0.84 4.16
C ILE A 177 -0.63 1.39 3.05
N ASP A 178 -0.48 2.68 2.74
CA ASP A 178 -1.31 3.33 1.74
C ASP A 178 -0.92 2.89 0.33
N ILE A 179 -1.90 2.67 -0.52
CA ILE A 179 -1.69 2.29 -1.92
C ILE A 179 -2.55 3.17 -2.82
N ILE A 180 -1.89 3.90 -3.70
CA ILE A 180 -2.51 4.82 -4.64
C ILE A 180 -2.57 4.16 -6.01
N PHE A 181 -3.72 4.21 -6.64
CA PHE A 181 -3.96 3.63 -7.96
C PHE A 181 -4.23 4.71 -9.01
N LYS A 182 -4.00 4.37 -10.25
CA LYS A 182 -4.48 5.05 -11.45
C LYS A 182 -5.15 4.07 -12.38
#